data_891653fe2e917b91fa702f52a2326971
#
_entry.id   891653fe2e917b91fa702f52a2326971
#
_cell.length_a   1.000
_cell.length_b   1.000
_cell.length_c   1.000
_cell.angle_alpha   90.00
_cell.angle_beta   90.00
_cell.angle_gamma   90.00
#
_symmetry.space_group_name_H-M   'P 1'
#
loop_
_entity.id
_entity.type
_entity.pdbx_description
1 polymer ?
#
loop_
_entity_poly.entity_id
_entity_poly.type
_entity_poly.pdbx_seq_one_letter_code
_entity_poly.pdbx_strand_id
1 'polypeptide(L)'
;MALKPQSFGTALKNARKANRLTQAELAEKLDISLSYLKDLEYFRSLPSFELFVNVIEMFNLSADEVIHPDNNRSSSTYQKLDRLLHQCDESQLGIILATVEAVISASEKAQQE
;
A
#
# COMPACT_ATOMS: atom_id res chain seq x y z
N MET A 1 3.67 -12.82 4.07
CA MET A 1 3.76 -11.34 3.90
C MET A 1 2.95 -10.68 5.00
N ALA A 2 3.51 -9.73 5.71
CA ALA A 2 2.87 -9.12 6.86
C ALA A 2 2.84 -7.60 6.73
N LEU A 3 1.74 -6.99 7.16
CA LEU A 3 1.64 -5.55 7.27
C LEU A 3 2.59 -5.07 8.38
N LYS A 4 3.46 -4.13 8.05
CA LYS A 4 4.39 -3.56 9.04
C LYS A 4 3.73 -2.38 9.76
N PRO A 5 3.92 -2.27 11.10
CA PRO A 5 3.36 -1.13 11.83
C PRO A 5 3.79 0.22 11.27
N GLN A 6 5.04 0.35 10.81
CA GLN A 6 5.54 1.58 10.22
C GLN A 6 4.82 1.95 8.93
N SER A 7 4.49 0.97 8.10
CA SER A 7 3.81 1.20 6.83
C SER A 7 2.42 1.77 7.05
N PHE A 8 1.64 1.13 7.90
CA PHE A 8 0.29 1.59 8.20
C PHE A 8 0.30 2.91 8.99
N GLY A 9 1.12 2.99 10.03
CA GLY A 9 1.20 4.17 10.88
C GLY A 9 1.61 5.42 10.11
N THR A 10 2.57 5.29 9.20
CA THR A 10 3.02 6.39 8.33
C THR A 10 1.91 6.83 7.39
N ALA A 11 1.22 5.88 6.74
CA ALA A 11 0.11 6.17 5.84
C ALA A 11 -1.03 6.87 6.58
N LEU A 12 -1.37 6.40 7.78
CA LEU A 12 -2.41 6.98 8.62
C LEU A 12 -2.06 8.42 9.01
N LYS A 13 -0.85 8.63 9.49
CA LYS A 13 -0.37 9.94 9.91
C LYS A 13 -0.34 10.93 8.74
N ASN A 14 0.17 10.50 7.58
CA ASN A 14 0.22 11.35 6.39
C ASN A 14 -1.18 11.73 5.90
N ALA A 15 -2.11 10.77 5.87
CA ALA A 15 -3.48 11.02 5.48
C ALA A 15 -4.18 11.99 6.44
N ARG A 16 -3.94 11.80 7.75
CA ARG A 16 -4.49 12.70 8.77
C ARG A 16 -4.01 14.13 8.55
N LYS A 17 -2.71 14.31 8.37
CA LYS A 17 -2.11 15.64 8.18
C LYS A 17 -2.54 16.28 6.87
N ALA A 18 -2.64 15.50 5.80
CA ALA A 18 -3.10 15.99 4.50
C ALA A 18 -4.54 16.50 4.57
N ASN A 19 -5.36 15.93 5.45
CA ASN A 19 -6.75 16.34 5.66
C ASN A 19 -6.91 17.32 6.83
N ARG A 20 -5.81 17.80 7.39
CA ARG A 20 -5.77 18.81 8.46
C ARG A 20 -6.57 18.39 9.70
N LEU A 21 -6.48 17.11 10.05
CA LEU A 21 -7.12 16.56 11.24
C LEU A 21 -6.14 16.46 12.39
N THR A 22 -6.62 16.75 13.60
CA THR A 22 -5.87 16.41 14.81
C THR A 22 -6.00 14.92 15.09
N GLN A 23 -5.13 14.39 15.94
CA GLN A 23 -5.25 12.99 16.37
C GLN A 23 -6.60 12.71 17.03
N ALA A 24 -7.06 13.63 17.88
CA ALA A 24 -8.35 13.48 18.54
C ALA A 24 -9.51 13.45 17.55
N GLU A 25 -9.47 14.33 16.53
CA GLU A 25 -10.50 14.36 15.49
C GLU A 25 -10.53 13.08 14.68
N LEU A 26 -9.36 12.55 14.32
CA LEU A 26 -9.31 11.30 13.56
C LEU A 26 -9.78 10.11 14.40
N ALA A 27 -9.38 10.05 15.67
CA ALA A 27 -9.83 9.00 16.58
C ALA A 27 -11.37 8.98 16.66
N GLU A 28 -11.98 10.16 16.77
CA GLU A 28 -13.44 10.29 16.79
C GLU A 28 -14.06 9.79 15.48
N LYS A 29 -13.51 10.18 14.35
CA LYS A 29 -14.02 9.76 13.03
C LYS A 29 -13.93 8.25 12.83
N LEU A 30 -12.88 7.62 13.37
CA LEU A 30 -12.66 6.19 13.25
C LEU A 30 -13.34 5.39 14.37
N ASP A 31 -13.97 6.06 15.32
CA ASP A 31 -14.60 5.45 16.49
C ASP A 31 -13.61 4.57 17.29
N ILE A 32 -12.42 5.09 17.50
CA ILE A 32 -11.38 4.45 18.33
C ILE A 32 -10.90 5.43 19.40
N SER A 33 -10.23 4.90 20.42
CA SER A 33 -9.65 5.74 21.46
C SER A 33 -8.46 6.55 20.91
N LEU A 34 -8.23 7.71 21.51
CA LEU A 34 -7.04 8.52 21.17
C LEU A 34 -5.75 7.74 21.46
N SER A 35 -5.74 7.00 22.56
CA SER A 35 -4.60 6.17 22.94
C SER A 35 -4.25 5.14 21.88
N TYR A 36 -5.27 4.46 21.34
CA TYR A 36 -5.10 3.47 20.28
C TYR A 36 -4.59 4.14 18.99
N LEU A 37 -5.16 5.30 18.63
CA LEU A 37 -4.69 6.04 17.46
C LEU A 37 -3.21 6.40 17.59
N LYS A 38 -2.79 6.88 18.76
CA LYS A 38 -1.39 7.21 19.02
C LYS A 38 -0.50 5.98 18.89
N ASP A 39 -0.96 4.82 19.38
CA ASP A 39 -0.21 3.57 19.24
C ASP A 39 -0.01 3.19 17.78
N LEU A 40 -1.03 3.40 16.96
CA LEU A 40 -0.93 3.13 15.52
C LEU A 40 0.07 4.09 14.85
N GLU A 41 -0.01 5.38 15.13
CA GLU A 41 0.86 6.40 14.50
C GLU A 41 2.30 6.32 15.01
N TYR A 42 2.53 5.78 16.20
CA TYR A 42 3.88 5.61 16.77
C TYR A 42 4.42 4.19 16.57
N PHE A 43 3.78 3.40 15.72
CA PHE A 43 4.22 2.07 15.28
C PHE A 43 4.24 1.02 16.40
N ARG A 44 3.41 1.19 17.43
CA ARG A 44 3.33 0.27 18.57
C ARG A 44 2.25 -0.79 18.41
N SER A 45 1.34 -0.61 17.46
CA SER A 45 0.22 -1.52 17.24
C SER A 45 -0.06 -1.68 15.76
N LEU A 46 -0.62 -2.82 15.40
CA LEU A 46 -1.19 -3.07 14.07
C LEU A 46 -2.69 -2.81 14.12
N PRO A 47 -3.30 -2.35 13.03
CA PRO A 47 -4.74 -2.18 13.00
C PRO A 47 -5.45 -3.54 12.89
N SER A 48 -6.71 -3.60 13.36
CA SER A 48 -7.59 -4.70 12.97
C SER A 48 -7.85 -4.62 11.48
N PHE A 49 -8.30 -5.72 10.89
CA PHE A 49 -8.66 -5.74 9.47
C PHE A 49 -9.75 -4.72 9.17
N GLU A 50 -10.78 -4.64 10.02
CA GLU A 50 -11.88 -3.69 9.86
C GLU A 50 -11.38 -2.24 9.87
N LEU A 51 -10.51 -1.90 10.81
CA LEU A 51 -9.95 -0.55 10.91
C LEU A 51 -9.09 -0.23 9.68
N PHE A 52 -8.29 -1.19 9.20
CA PHE A 52 -7.49 -1.03 7.99
C PHE A 52 -8.38 -0.67 6.80
N VAL A 53 -9.46 -1.43 6.61
CA VAL A 53 -10.41 -1.18 5.50
C VAL A 53 -11.05 0.21 5.65
N ASN A 54 -11.46 0.57 6.86
CA ASN A 54 -12.10 1.88 7.11
C ASN A 54 -11.16 3.04 6.77
N VAL A 55 -9.90 2.93 7.13
CA VAL A 55 -8.90 3.96 6.82
C VAL A 55 -8.67 4.06 5.31
N ILE A 56 -8.50 2.92 4.65
CA ILE A 56 -8.31 2.88 3.20
C ILE A 56 -9.48 3.55 2.47
N GLU A 57 -10.71 3.25 2.86
CA GLU A 57 -11.90 3.81 2.25
C GLU A 57 -12.09 5.29 2.58
N MET A 58 -11.88 5.66 3.86
CA MET A 58 -12.08 7.04 4.32
C MET A 58 -11.17 8.03 3.58
N PHE A 59 -9.92 7.66 3.36
CA PHE A 59 -8.93 8.54 2.74
C PHE A 59 -8.64 8.20 1.28
N ASN A 60 -9.37 7.23 0.71
CA ASN A 60 -9.19 6.78 -0.67
C ASN A 60 -7.72 6.41 -0.95
N LEU A 61 -7.12 5.62 -0.05
CA LEU A 61 -5.74 5.19 -0.16
C LEU A 61 -5.64 3.93 -1.02
N SER A 62 -4.45 3.67 -1.54
CA SER A 62 -4.15 2.40 -2.18
C SER A 62 -3.71 1.41 -1.12
N ALA A 63 -4.49 0.35 -0.90
CA ALA A 63 -4.14 -0.71 0.06
C ALA A 63 -2.78 -1.31 -0.28
N ASP A 64 -2.53 -1.53 -1.56
CA ASP A 64 -1.28 -2.11 -2.04
C ASP A 64 -0.07 -1.22 -1.74
N GLU A 65 -0.21 0.10 -1.89
CA GLU A 65 0.87 1.04 -1.54
C GLU A 65 1.12 1.09 -0.03
N VAL A 66 0.08 0.93 0.77
CA VAL A 66 0.23 0.88 2.23
C VAL A 66 0.95 -0.40 2.66
N ILE A 67 0.61 -1.53 2.03
CA ILE A 67 1.23 -2.83 2.35
C ILE A 67 2.66 -2.91 1.80
N HIS A 68 2.90 -2.34 0.62
CA HIS A 68 4.18 -2.40 -0.10
C HIS A 68 4.70 -1.00 -0.45
N PRO A 69 5.05 -0.18 0.55
CA PRO A 69 5.49 1.20 0.28
C PRO A 69 6.82 1.28 -0.48
N ASP A 70 7.61 0.21 -0.45
CA ASP A 70 8.92 0.16 -1.11
C ASP A 70 8.85 -0.28 -2.57
N ASN A 71 7.65 -0.52 -3.11
CA ASN A 71 7.50 -0.82 -4.52
C ASN A 71 7.87 0.41 -5.35
N ASN A 72 8.69 0.20 -6.39
CA ASN A 72 9.18 1.26 -7.28
C ASN A 72 8.12 1.76 -8.26
N ARG A 73 6.90 2.01 -7.78
CA ARG A 73 5.80 2.49 -8.62
C ARG A 73 5.98 3.93 -9.07
N SER A 74 6.86 4.66 -8.39
CA SER A 74 7.21 6.03 -8.77
C SER A 74 8.29 6.07 -9.84
N SER A 75 8.95 4.94 -10.19
CA SER A 75 9.98 4.94 -11.21
C SER A 75 9.39 5.27 -12.58
N SER A 76 10.18 5.97 -13.40
CA SER A 76 9.75 6.33 -14.75
C SER A 76 9.51 5.09 -15.63
N THR A 77 10.29 4.03 -15.41
CA THR A 77 10.13 2.77 -16.12
C THR A 77 8.80 2.12 -15.78
N TYR A 78 8.46 2.05 -14.49
CA TYR A 78 7.18 1.48 -14.08
C TYR A 78 6.01 2.27 -14.66
N GLN A 79 6.07 3.60 -14.57
CA GLN A 79 5.01 4.47 -15.10
C GLN A 79 4.81 4.30 -16.60
N LYS A 80 5.91 4.15 -17.33
CA LYS A 80 5.85 3.91 -18.78
C LYS A 80 5.22 2.56 -19.09
N LEU A 81 5.60 1.51 -18.34
CA LEU A 81 5.00 0.18 -18.49
C LEU A 81 3.50 0.21 -18.22
N ASP A 82 3.10 0.87 -17.15
CA ASP A 82 1.70 1.00 -16.78
C ASP A 82 0.88 1.64 -17.91
N ARG A 83 1.38 2.72 -18.48
CA ARG A 83 0.70 3.39 -19.60
C ARG A 83 0.59 2.50 -20.84
N LEU A 84 1.66 1.76 -21.15
CA LEU A 84 1.66 0.87 -22.30
C LEU A 84 0.72 -0.32 -22.13
N LEU A 85 0.61 -0.82 -20.89
CA LEU A 85 -0.31 -1.92 -20.60
C LEU A 85 -1.77 -1.55 -20.88
N HIS A 86 -2.14 -0.30 -20.68
CA HIS A 86 -3.50 0.18 -20.96
C HIS A 86 -3.83 0.15 -22.47
N GLN A 87 -2.82 0.08 -23.33
CA GLN A 87 -2.99 0.03 -24.78
C GLN A 87 -3.05 -1.40 -25.33
N CYS A 88 -2.83 -2.39 -24.47
CA CYS A 88 -2.77 -3.80 -24.88
C CYS A 88 -4.14 -4.46 -24.84
N ASP A 89 -4.40 -5.34 -25.80
CA ASP A 89 -5.58 -6.20 -25.77
C ASP A 89 -5.33 -7.43 -24.89
N GLU A 90 -6.34 -8.25 -24.70
CA GLU A 90 -6.27 -9.42 -23.81
C GLU A 90 -5.21 -10.42 -24.26
N SER A 91 -5.07 -10.63 -25.58
CA SER A 91 -4.06 -11.52 -26.15
C SER A 91 -2.64 -11.03 -25.82
N GLN A 92 -2.41 -9.73 -26.03
CA GLN A 92 -1.12 -9.10 -25.74
C GLN A 92 -0.81 -9.13 -24.26
N LEU A 93 -1.80 -8.86 -23.40
CA LEU A 93 -1.63 -8.93 -21.95
C LEU A 93 -1.25 -10.33 -21.49
N GLY A 94 -1.79 -11.38 -22.12
CA GLY A 94 -1.44 -12.76 -21.79
C GLY A 94 0.04 -13.06 -22.07
N ILE A 95 0.57 -12.55 -23.18
CA ILE A 95 1.99 -12.72 -23.52
C ILE A 95 2.88 -11.99 -22.52
N ILE A 96 2.49 -10.76 -22.17
CA ILE A 96 3.24 -9.95 -21.21
C ILE A 96 3.24 -10.61 -19.82
N LEU A 97 2.08 -11.13 -19.39
CA LEU A 97 1.96 -11.81 -18.12
C LEU A 97 2.92 -13.01 -18.06
N ALA A 98 2.93 -13.84 -19.09
CA ALA A 98 3.85 -14.99 -19.15
C ALA A 98 5.31 -14.54 -19.08
N THR A 99 5.64 -13.43 -19.73
CA THR A 99 7.00 -12.88 -19.73
C THR A 99 7.39 -12.39 -18.33
N VAL A 100 6.50 -11.68 -17.65
CA VAL A 100 6.75 -11.18 -16.29
C VAL A 100 6.94 -12.35 -15.33
N GLU A 101 6.08 -13.37 -15.42
CA GLU A 101 6.19 -14.56 -14.58
C GLU A 101 7.54 -15.27 -14.79
N ALA A 102 8.01 -15.37 -16.03
CA ALA A 102 9.30 -15.97 -16.36
C ALA A 102 10.46 -15.16 -15.79
N VAL A 103 10.39 -13.82 -15.87
CA VAL A 103 11.41 -12.92 -15.30
C VAL A 103 11.51 -13.09 -13.78
N ILE A 104 10.37 -13.11 -13.10
CA ILE A 104 10.34 -13.27 -11.64
C ILE A 104 10.90 -14.64 -11.25
N SER A 105 10.48 -15.69 -11.94
CA SER A 105 10.93 -17.05 -11.69
C SER A 105 12.45 -17.21 -11.88
N ALA A 106 13.00 -16.60 -12.93
CA ALA A 106 14.43 -16.62 -13.19
C ALA A 106 15.22 -15.90 -12.10
N SER A 107 14.70 -14.76 -11.60
CA SER A 107 15.33 -14.01 -10.51
C SER A 107 15.34 -14.80 -9.21
N GLU A 108 14.25 -15.50 -8.90
CA GLU A 108 14.16 -16.35 -7.70
C GLU A 108 15.18 -17.49 -7.75
N LYS A 109 15.32 -18.14 -8.90
CA LYS A 109 16.30 -19.22 -9.08
C LYS A 109 17.74 -18.71 -8.91
N ALA A 110 18.05 -17.54 -9.44
CA ALA A 110 19.37 -16.93 -9.30
C ALA A 110 19.71 -16.63 -7.84
N GLN A 111 18.72 -16.26 -7.03
CA GLN A 111 18.90 -15.98 -5.61
C GLN A 111 19.10 -17.24 -4.77
N GLN A 112 18.65 -18.40 -5.25
CA GLN A 112 18.78 -19.68 -4.54
C GLN A 112 20.12 -20.36 -4.79
N GLU A 113 20.86 -19.91 -5.77
CA GLU A 113 22.20 -20.41 -6.09
C GLU A 113 23.29 -19.60 -5.37
#